data_5e6b2dfc4b7b3187fb378cdd41a88e7a
#
_entry.id   5e6b2dfc4b7b3187fb378cdd41a88e7a
#
_cell.length_a   1.000
_cell.length_b   1.000
_cell.length_c   1.000
_cell.angle_alpha   90.00
_cell.angle_beta   90.00
_cell.angle_gamma   90.00
#
_symmetry.space_group_name_H-M   'P 1'
#
loop_
_entity.id
_entity.type
_entity.pdbx_description
1 polymer ?
#
loop_
_entity_poly.entity_id
_entity_poly.type
_entity_poly.pdbx_seq_one_letter_code
_entity_poly.pdbx_strand_id
1 'polypeptide(L)'
;MKKKILVAGGTGYIGSHTTVELQNAGYDVVIIDDLSNSNIEVLDGIEKITGIRPEFIKLDLKDKEGTREALKAHPGINGIILFAASKAVGESVQQPLKYYRNNVVTLVNLLELMPEFNIEGIVFSSSCTVYGQPDPENLPVTEDAPIKPATDQRRDHPRYYSRKRSVQEHYPALLQPDRCSPECRNRRIA
;
A
#
# COMPACT_ATOMS: atom_id res chain seq x y z
N MET A 1 -3.95 16.94 18.09
CA MET A 1 -4.10 15.47 18.14
C MET A 1 -3.07 14.86 17.20
N LYS A 2 -2.46 13.73 17.57
CA LYS A 2 -1.61 12.96 16.65
C LYS A 2 -2.48 12.43 15.51
N LYS A 3 -1.93 12.45 14.28
CA LYS A 3 -2.60 11.80 13.15
C LYS A 3 -2.43 10.28 13.24
N LYS A 4 -3.50 9.54 12.97
CA LYS A 4 -3.52 8.08 13.01
C LYS A 4 -3.48 7.52 11.57
N ILE A 5 -2.56 6.61 11.31
CA ILE A 5 -2.36 6.00 10.00
C ILE A 5 -2.63 4.49 10.08
N LEU A 6 -3.45 3.99 9.17
CA LEU A 6 -3.63 2.57 8.96
C LEU A 6 -2.56 2.04 7.99
N VAL A 7 -1.78 1.05 8.43
CA VAL A 7 -0.81 0.35 7.57
C VAL A 7 -1.35 -1.04 7.25
N ALA A 8 -1.85 -1.20 6.04
CA ALA A 8 -2.34 -2.47 5.51
C ALA A 8 -1.16 -3.30 4.98
N GLY A 9 -0.94 -4.49 5.52
CA GLY A 9 0.27 -5.28 5.29
C GLY A 9 1.45 -4.82 6.16
N GLY A 10 1.15 -4.31 7.36
CA GLY A 10 2.14 -3.69 8.24
C GLY A 10 3.10 -4.65 8.93
N THR A 11 2.83 -5.95 8.94
CA THR A 11 3.78 -6.98 9.44
C THR A 11 4.69 -7.53 8.35
N GLY A 12 4.47 -7.14 7.08
CA GLY A 12 5.41 -7.42 5.99
C GLY A 12 6.69 -6.59 6.09
N TYR A 13 7.70 -6.92 5.26
CA TYR A 13 9.02 -6.27 5.30
C TYR A 13 8.94 -4.75 5.14
N ILE A 14 8.33 -4.24 4.06
CA ILE A 14 8.22 -2.80 3.84
C ILE A 14 7.28 -2.15 4.86
N GLY A 15 6.14 -2.80 5.16
CA GLY A 15 5.14 -2.28 6.08
C GLY A 15 5.67 -2.09 7.51
N SER A 16 6.49 -3.02 8.01
CA SER A 16 7.09 -2.93 9.34
C SER A 16 8.09 -1.78 9.45
N HIS A 17 8.96 -1.61 8.45
CA HIS A 17 9.89 -0.48 8.40
C HIS A 17 9.16 0.85 8.30
N THR A 18 8.10 0.92 7.46
CA THR A 18 7.27 2.12 7.36
C THR A 18 6.56 2.43 8.68
N THR A 19 6.10 1.41 9.41
CA THR A 19 5.50 1.59 10.74
C THR A 19 6.48 2.22 11.72
N VAL A 20 7.73 1.75 11.74
CA VAL A 20 8.80 2.34 12.58
C VAL A 20 9.00 3.82 12.25
N GLU A 21 9.13 4.17 10.97
CA GLU A 21 9.32 5.56 10.54
C GLU A 21 8.12 6.45 10.89
N LEU A 22 6.89 5.95 10.72
CA LEU A 22 5.68 6.68 11.10
C LEU A 22 5.63 6.95 12.61
N GLN A 23 5.93 5.96 13.44
CA GLN A 23 5.96 6.14 14.90
C GLN A 23 7.04 7.11 15.33
N ASN A 24 8.24 7.02 14.74
CA ASN A 24 9.34 7.97 14.98
C ASN A 24 8.98 9.40 14.55
N ALA A 25 8.18 9.55 13.49
CA ALA A 25 7.63 10.83 13.05
C ALA A 25 6.44 11.34 13.89
N GLY A 26 6.03 10.58 14.91
CA GLY A 26 5.00 10.99 15.86
C GLY A 26 3.56 10.64 15.45
N TYR A 27 3.37 9.79 14.44
CA TYR A 27 2.04 9.26 14.08
C TYR A 27 1.63 8.11 15.01
N ASP A 28 0.33 7.99 15.25
CA ASP A 28 -0.24 6.77 15.79
C ASP A 28 -0.48 5.79 14.64
N VAL A 29 -0.16 4.50 14.84
CA VAL A 29 -0.23 3.49 13.78
C VAL A 29 -1.11 2.34 14.20
N VAL A 30 -2.04 1.97 13.30
CA VAL A 30 -2.82 0.72 13.36
C VAL A 30 -2.37 -0.16 12.20
N ILE A 31 -2.05 -1.41 12.48
CA ILE A 31 -1.67 -2.40 11.46
C ILE A 31 -2.84 -3.34 11.22
N ILE A 32 -3.18 -3.57 9.94
CA ILE A 32 -4.00 -4.71 9.52
C ILE A 32 -3.16 -5.63 8.66
N ASP A 33 -3.14 -6.93 9.02
CA ASP A 33 -2.44 -7.97 8.27
C ASP A 33 -3.12 -9.33 8.52
N ASP A 34 -3.17 -10.19 7.51
CA ASP A 34 -3.76 -11.54 7.65
C ASP A 34 -2.74 -12.58 8.12
N LEU A 35 -1.46 -12.20 8.20
CA LEU A 35 -0.32 -13.04 8.53
C LEU A 35 -0.09 -14.20 7.53
N SER A 36 -0.62 -14.12 6.32
CA SER A 36 -0.44 -15.17 5.31
C SER A 36 1.01 -15.27 4.80
N ASN A 37 1.76 -14.18 4.87
CA ASN A 37 3.16 -14.08 4.41
C ASN A 37 4.05 -13.28 5.36
N SER A 38 3.69 -13.22 6.64
CA SER A 38 4.38 -12.45 7.67
C SER A 38 4.23 -13.13 9.04
N ASN A 39 4.91 -12.61 10.07
CA ASN A 39 4.85 -13.15 11.42
C ASN A 39 4.44 -12.06 12.42
N ILE A 40 3.64 -12.43 13.40
CA ILE A 40 3.18 -11.54 14.50
C ILE A 40 4.36 -11.00 15.33
N GLU A 41 5.46 -11.73 15.44
CA GLU A 41 6.67 -11.35 16.19
C GLU A 41 7.33 -10.07 15.63
N VAL A 42 6.97 -9.65 14.42
CA VAL A 42 7.40 -8.37 13.84
C VAL A 42 6.96 -7.20 14.72
N LEU A 43 5.82 -7.30 15.41
CA LEU A 43 5.34 -6.27 16.34
C LEU A 43 6.28 -6.06 17.51
N ASP A 44 6.90 -7.15 18.01
CA ASP A 44 7.89 -7.07 19.10
C ASP A 44 9.16 -6.36 18.62
N GLY A 45 9.54 -6.59 17.37
CA GLY A 45 10.65 -5.87 16.73
C GLY A 45 10.39 -4.37 16.59
N ILE A 46 9.19 -3.98 16.16
CA ILE A 46 8.78 -2.58 16.05
C ILE A 46 8.81 -1.91 17.43
N GLU A 47 8.19 -2.55 18.43
CA GLU A 47 8.15 -2.05 19.81
C GLU A 47 9.56 -1.88 20.40
N LYS A 48 10.45 -2.84 20.16
CA LYS A 48 11.84 -2.78 20.63
C LYS A 48 12.60 -1.58 20.04
N ILE A 49 12.30 -1.19 18.81
CA ILE A 49 12.97 -0.08 18.11
C ILE A 49 12.36 1.27 18.53
N THR A 50 11.05 1.37 18.59
CA THR A 50 10.33 2.64 18.75
C THR A 50 9.90 2.92 20.18
N GLY A 51 9.88 1.90 21.05
CA GLY A 51 9.29 1.93 22.38
C GLY A 51 7.75 1.90 22.38
N ILE A 52 7.12 1.76 21.22
CA ILE A 52 5.66 1.80 21.06
C ILE A 52 5.20 0.55 20.31
N ARG A 53 4.36 -0.27 20.95
CA ARG A 53 3.72 -1.38 20.27
C ARG A 53 2.57 -0.85 19.42
N PRO A 54 2.56 -1.06 18.08
CA PRO A 54 1.43 -0.62 17.26
C PRO A 54 0.18 -1.44 17.57
N GLU A 55 -1.00 -0.83 17.43
CA GLU A 55 -2.26 -1.56 17.43
C GLU A 55 -2.28 -2.54 16.24
N PHE A 56 -2.73 -3.77 16.47
CA PHE A 56 -2.71 -4.82 15.46
C PHE A 56 -4.07 -5.51 15.33
N ILE A 57 -4.51 -5.67 14.09
CA ILE A 57 -5.75 -6.36 13.76
C ILE A 57 -5.41 -7.48 12.77
N LYS A 58 -5.64 -8.72 13.16
CA LYS A 58 -5.52 -9.87 12.25
C LYS A 58 -6.77 -9.96 11.39
N LEU A 59 -6.68 -9.53 10.14
CA LEU A 59 -7.83 -9.49 9.23
C LEU A 59 -7.38 -9.57 7.78
N ASP A 60 -8.12 -10.32 6.98
CA ASP A 60 -8.01 -10.31 5.52
C ASP A 60 -8.87 -9.16 4.96
N LEU A 61 -8.22 -8.16 4.35
CA LEU A 61 -8.89 -6.97 3.80
C LEU A 61 -9.84 -7.26 2.61
N LYS A 62 -9.89 -8.51 2.13
CA LYS A 62 -10.95 -8.96 1.20
C LYS A 62 -12.31 -9.09 1.89
N ASP A 63 -12.31 -9.27 3.21
CA ASP A 63 -13.51 -9.21 4.03
C ASP A 63 -13.89 -7.74 4.28
N LYS A 64 -14.82 -7.23 3.48
CA LYS A 64 -15.26 -5.84 3.54
C LYS A 64 -15.98 -5.53 4.86
N GLU A 65 -16.84 -6.43 5.33
CA GLU A 65 -17.58 -6.20 6.58
C GLU A 65 -16.64 -6.26 7.79
N GLY A 66 -15.75 -7.24 7.85
CA GLY A 66 -14.70 -7.29 8.86
C GLY A 66 -13.83 -6.02 8.85
N THR A 67 -13.50 -5.51 7.66
CA THR A 67 -12.75 -4.25 7.52
C THR A 67 -13.55 -3.05 8.04
N ARG A 68 -14.86 -2.99 7.77
CA ARG A 68 -15.75 -1.95 8.30
C ARG A 68 -15.79 -1.96 9.82
N GLU A 69 -15.97 -3.13 10.42
CA GLU A 69 -15.98 -3.27 11.88
C GLU A 69 -14.63 -2.90 12.51
N ALA A 70 -13.52 -3.26 11.86
CA ALA A 70 -12.18 -2.85 12.30
C ALA A 70 -12.02 -1.33 12.27
N LEU A 71 -12.48 -0.64 11.22
CA LEU A 71 -12.42 0.80 11.12
C LEU A 71 -13.32 1.50 12.16
N LYS A 72 -14.49 0.94 12.46
CA LYS A 72 -15.38 1.43 13.54
C LYS A 72 -14.72 1.32 14.92
N ALA A 73 -14.04 0.20 15.18
CA ALA A 73 -13.34 -0.02 16.45
C ALA A 73 -12.14 0.90 16.64
N HIS A 74 -11.57 1.44 15.54
CA HIS A 74 -10.39 2.29 15.54
C HIS A 74 -10.66 3.67 14.92
N PRO A 75 -11.49 4.51 15.54
CA PRO A 75 -11.88 5.81 14.96
C PRO A 75 -10.69 6.75 14.84
N GLY A 76 -10.83 7.73 13.93
CA GLY A 76 -9.85 8.81 13.76
C GLY A 76 -8.66 8.43 12.87
N ILE A 77 -8.76 7.39 12.05
CA ILE A 77 -7.78 7.10 11.00
C ILE A 77 -7.85 8.22 9.96
N ASN A 78 -6.73 8.90 9.73
CA ASN A 78 -6.63 10.01 8.79
C ASN A 78 -6.19 9.57 7.39
N GLY A 79 -5.44 8.47 7.30
CA GLY A 79 -4.92 7.97 6.03
C GLY A 79 -4.58 6.49 6.09
N ILE A 80 -4.44 5.90 4.91
CA ILE A 80 -4.11 4.48 4.72
C ILE A 80 -2.82 4.38 3.91
N ILE A 81 -1.93 3.46 4.28
CA ILE A 81 -0.82 3.03 3.42
C ILE A 81 -1.03 1.55 3.10
N LEU A 82 -1.21 1.24 1.82
CA LEU A 82 -1.52 -0.11 1.37
C LEU A 82 -0.28 -0.81 0.79
N PHE A 83 0.27 -1.73 1.56
CA PHE A 83 1.32 -2.67 1.16
C PHE A 83 0.79 -4.11 0.98
N ALA A 84 -0.38 -4.41 1.56
CA ALA A 84 -0.97 -5.75 1.48
C ALA A 84 -1.25 -6.14 0.03
N ALA A 85 -0.45 -7.05 -0.49
CA ALA A 85 -0.59 -7.59 -1.85
C ALA A 85 0.14 -8.92 -2.01
N SER A 86 -0.40 -9.82 -2.82
CA SER A 86 0.35 -10.95 -3.36
C SER A 86 1.27 -10.47 -4.48
N LYS A 87 2.57 -10.83 -4.44
CA LYS A 87 3.59 -10.32 -5.37
C LYS A 87 4.54 -11.36 -5.96
N ALA A 88 4.30 -12.66 -5.73
CA ALA A 88 5.10 -13.73 -6.31
C ALA A 88 4.83 -13.86 -7.81
N VAL A 89 5.80 -13.46 -8.65
CA VAL A 89 5.64 -13.38 -10.10
C VAL A 89 5.27 -14.73 -10.72
N GLY A 90 5.96 -15.82 -10.34
CA GLY A 90 5.67 -17.16 -10.88
C GLY A 90 4.26 -17.66 -10.54
N GLU A 91 3.80 -17.44 -9.30
CA GLU A 91 2.46 -17.80 -8.88
C GLU A 91 1.39 -16.97 -9.59
N SER A 92 1.66 -15.67 -9.84
CA SER A 92 0.69 -14.80 -10.50
C SER A 92 0.35 -15.24 -11.92
N VAL A 93 1.30 -15.88 -12.63
CA VAL A 93 1.07 -16.46 -13.94
C VAL A 93 0.22 -17.73 -13.85
N GLN A 94 0.46 -18.56 -12.83
CA GLN A 94 -0.26 -19.82 -12.64
C GLN A 94 -1.67 -19.62 -12.07
N GLN A 95 -1.85 -18.60 -11.22
CA GLN A 95 -3.10 -18.33 -10.49
C GLN A 95 -3.55 -16.87 -10.63
N PRO A 96 -3.79 -16.34 -11.83
CA PRO A 96 -4.08 -14.93 -12.06
C PRO A 96 -5.30 -14.45 -11.28
N LEU A 97 -6.37 -15.22 -11.22
CA LEU A 97 -7.60 -14.86 -10.53
C LEU A 97 -7.40 -14.71 -9.00
N LYS A 98 -6.49 -15.47 -8.39
CA LYS A 98 -6.11 -15.31 -6.99
C LYS A 98 -5.49 -13.93 -6.77
N TYR A 99 -4.59 -13.51 -7.66
CA TYR A 99 -3.93 -12.20 -7.58
C TYR A 99 -4.90 -11.05 -7.80
N TYR A 100 -5.83 -11.19 -8.75
CA TYR A 100 -6.88 -10.20 -8.94
C TYR A 100 -7.74 -10.04 -7.70
N ARG A 101 -8.23 -11.14 -7.14
CA ARG A 101 -9.04 -11.10 -5.93
C ARG A 101 -8.26 -10.48 -4.77
N ASN A 102 -7.03 -10.91 -4.57
CA ASN A 102 -6.24 -10.44 -3.43
C ASN A 102 -5.89 -8.95 -3.56
N ASN A 103 -5.36 -8.54 -4.70
CA ASN A 103 -4.79 -7.19 -4.83
C ASN A 103 -5.84 -6.14 -5.19
N VAL A 104 -6.84 -6.50 -6.03
CA VAL A 104 -7.85 -5.54 -6.50
C VAL A 104 -8.99 -5.39 -5.51
N VAL A 105 -9.53 -6.51 -4.98
CA VAL A 105 -10.65 -6.46 -4.05
C VAL A 105 -10.26 -5.74 -2.75
N THR A 106 -9.06 -5.98 -2.24
CA THR A 106 -8.52 -5.25 -1.08
C THR A 106 -8.54 -3.73 -1.29
N LEU A 107 -8.01 -3.27 -2.43
CA LEU A 107 -8.00 -1.84 -2.75
C LEU A 107 -9.42 -1.28 -2.91
N VAL A 108 -10.31 -2.00 -3.61
CA VAL A 108 -11.70 -1.57 -3.81
C VAL A 108 -12.43 -1.45 -2.48
N ASN A 109 -12.31 -2.45 -1.59
CA ASN A 109 -12.94 -2.42 -0.27
C ASN A 109 -12.50 -1.19 0.54
N LEU A 110 -11.19 -0.89 0.55
CA LEU A 110 -10.66 0.27 1.25
C LEU A 110 -11.21 1.58 0.65
N LEU A 111 -11.18 1.73 -0.67
CA LEU A 111 -11.69 2.92 -1.35
C LEU A 111 -13.19 3.16 -1.12
N GLU A 112 -13.97 2.09 -1.03
CA GLU A 112 -15.41 2.18 -0.74
C GLU A 112 -15.70 2.55 0.72
N LEU A 113 -14.84 2.13 1.67
CA LEU A 113 -15.00 2.42 3.08
C LEU A 113 -14.44 3.79 3.50
N MET A 114 -13.44 4.32 2.80
CA MET A 114 -12.82 5.62 3.14
C MET A 114 -13.82 6.76 3.35
N PRO A 115 -14.84 6.96 2.49
CA PRO A 115 -15.85 8.01 2.69
C PRO A 115 -16.69 7.80 3.95
N GLU A 116 -17.03 6.54 4.30
CA GLU A 116 -17.83 6.23 5.49
C GLU A 116 -17.12 6.67 6.79
N PHE A 117 -15.80 6.62 6.81
CA PHE A 117 -14.96 6.90 7.98
C PHE A 117 -14.20 8.23 7.89
N ASN A 118 -14.49 9.07 6.89
CA ASN A 118 -13.82 10.34 6.65
C ASN A 118 -12.29 10.20 6.55
N ILE A 119 -11.80 9.14 5.91
CA ILE A 119 -10.38 8.91 5.67
C ILE A 119 -9.96 9.73 4.46
N GLU A 120 -9.03 10.68 4.66
CA GLU A 120 -8.71 11.71 3.67
C GLU A 120 -7.83 11.23 2.52
N GLY A 121 -7.02 10.18 2.72
CA GLY A 121 -6.08 9.75 1.70
C GLY A 121 -5.61 8.31 1.84
N ILE A 122 -5.13 7.78 0.71
CA ILE A 122 -4.49 6.47 0.63
C ILE A 122 -3.20 6.57 -0.18
N VAL A 123 -2.13 5.98 0.34
CA VAL A 123 -0.90 5.73 -0.40
C VAL A 123 -0.92 4.28 -0.86
N PHE A 124 -0.91 4.07 -2.16
CA PHE A 124 -0.87 2.75 -2.76
C PHE A 124 0.54 2.43 -3.26
N SER A 125 1.16 1.39 -2.71
CA SER A 125 2.44 0.89 -3.19
C SER A 125 2.24 0.20 -4.54
N SER A 126 2.64 0.86 -5.62
CA SER A 126 2.59 0.31 -6.98
C SER A 126 3.69 -0.76 -7.18
N SER A 127 4.05 -1.05 -8.40
CA SER A 127 5.08 -2.03 -8.74
C SER A 127 6.02 -1.45 -9.81
N CYS A 128 7.33 -1.63 -9.65
CA CYS A 128 8.32 -1.27 -10.67
C CYS A 128 8.08 -2.01 -12.00
N THR A 129 7.42 -3.16 -11.96
CA THR A 129 7.08 -3.93 -13.15
C THR A 129 6.09 -3.23 -14.08
N VAL A 130 5.50 -2.10 -13.69
CA VAL A 130 4.65 -1.27 -14.57
C VAL A 130 5.45 -0.67 -15.74
N TYR A 131 6.75 -0.48 -15.58
CA TYR A 131 7.63 0.04 -16.63
C TYR A 131 8.07 -1.03 -17.63
N GLY A 132 7.81 -2.31 -17.35
CA GLY A 132 8.16 -3.42 -18.24
C GLY A 132 9.65 -3.69 -18.27
N GLN A 133 10.17 -3.91 -19.47
CA GLN A 133 11.59 -4.14 -19.76
C GLN A 133 12.12 -2.90 -20.51
N PRO A 134 12.70 -1.92 -19.82
CA PRO A 134 13.27 -0.75 -20.48
C PRO A 134 14.53 -1.14 -21.26
N ASP A 135 14.82 -0.39 -22.32
CA ASP A 135 16.07 -0.53 -23.07
C ASP A 135 17.27 -0.14 -22.17
N PRO A 136 18.45 -0.76 -22.33
CA PRO A 136 19.62 -0.50 -21.49
C PRO A 136 20.02 0.96 -21.41
N GLU A 137 19.80 1.74 -22.46
CA GLU A 137 20.08 3.17 -22.53
C GLU A 137 19.12 4.02 -21.67
N ASN A 138 17.98 3.47 -21.29
CA ASN A 138 16.98 4.11 -20.44
C ASN A 138 17.09 3.68 -18.97
N LEU A 139 18.23 3.17 -18.54
CA LEU A 139 18.51 2.83 -17.16
C LEU A 139 19.43 3.88 -16.52
N PRO A 140 19.19 4.26 -15.25
CA PRO A 140 18.07 3.86 -14.39
C PRO A 140 16.74 4.47 -14.86
N VAL A 141 15.65 3.70 -14.69
CA VAL A 141 14.29 4.13 -15.05
C VAL A 141 13.87 5.30 -14.18
N THR A 142 13.40 6.37 -14.82
CA THR A 142 12.83 7.55 -14.14
C THR A 142 11.32 7.46 -14.03
N GLU A 143 10.71 8.31 -13.21
CA GLU A 143 9.26 8.37 -13.00
C GLU A 143 8.47 8.77 -14.26
N ASP A 144 9.12 9.46 -15.19
CA ASP A 144 8.55 9.89 -16.48
C ASP A 144 8.58 8.77 -17.54
N ALA A 145 9.18 7.64 -17.24
CA ALA A 145 9.28 6.52 -18.16
C ALA A 145 7.89 5.98 -18.55
N PRO A 146 7.70 5.58 -19.81
CA PRO A 146 6.41 5.08 -20.28
C PRO A 146 6.03 3.80 -19.57
N ILE A 147 4.75 3.69 -19.13
CA ILE A 147 4.19 2.49 -18.52
C ILE A 147 3.96 1.45 -19.62
N LYS A 148 4.82 0.41 -19.68
CA LYS A 148 4.79 -0.67 -20.67
C LYS A 148 4.96 -2.04 -20.01
N PRO A 149 3.97 -2.53 -19.25
CA PRO A 149 4.09 -3.83 -18.58
C PRO A 149 4.30 -4.98 -19.57
N ALA A 150 5.29 -5.84 -19.31
CA ALA A 150 5.79 -6.85 -20.25
C ALA A 150 5.03 -8.18 -20.22
N THR A 151 4.11 -8.42 -19.27
CA THR A 151 3.40 -9.71 -19.14
C THR A 151 1.97 -9.65 -19.68
N ASP A 152 1.49 -10.78 -20.24
CA ASP A 152 0.14 -10.89 -20.81
C ASP A 152 -0.99 -10.56 -19.82
N GLN A 153 -0.79 -10.81 -18.53
CA GLN A 153 -1.72 -10.37 -17.48
C GLN A 153 -1.99 -8.87 -17.46
N ARG A 154 -1.16 -8.07 -18.10
CA ARG A 154 -1.23 -6.62 -18.17
C ARG A 154 -1.71 -6.13 -19.53
N ARG A 155 -1.60 -6.95 -20.57
CA ARG A 155 -2.22 -6.67 -21.88
C ARG A 155 -3.75 -6.68 -21.76
N ASP A 156 -4.29 -7.52 -20.89
CA ASP A 156 -5.73 -7.61 -20.64
C ASP A 156 -6.26 -6.49 -19.73
N HIS A 157 -5.37 -5.57 -19.26
CA HIS A 157 -5.68 -4.46 -18.36
C HIS A 157 -5.50 -3.04 -18.90
N PRO A 158 -5.75 -2.73 -20.17
CA PRO A 158 -5.91 -1.33 -20.59
C PRO A 158 -7.01 -0.62 -19.76
N ARG A 159 -8.03 -1.36 -19.32
CA ARG A 159 -9.14 -0.85 -18.51
C ARG A 159 -8.79 -0.57 -17.04
N TYR A 160 -7.86 -1.29 -16.44
CA TYR A 160 -7.40 -1.03 -15.08
C TYR A 160 -6.59 0.27 -15.01
N TYR A 161 -5.73 0.52 -15.99
CA TYR A 161 -4.94 1.74 -16.09
C TYR A 161 -5.73 2.93 -16.64
N SER A 162 -6.72 2.72 -17.48
CA SER A 162 -7.64 3.80 -17.90
C SER A 162 -8.56 4.25 -16.77
N ARG A 163 -8.90 3.37 -15.81
CA ARG A 163 -9.56 3.76 -14.57
C ARG A 163 -8.64 4.48 -13.57
N LYS A 164 -7.32 4.37 -13.67
CA LYS A 164 -6.42 5.27 -12.92
C LYS A 164 -6.71 6.73 -13.21
N ARG A 165 -7.04 7.09 -14.44
CA ARG A 165 -7.49 8.46 -14.76
C ARG A 165 -8.77 8.85 -14.01
N SER A 166 -9.75 7.96 -13.93
CA SER A 166 -10.99 8.25 -13.22
C SER A 166 -10.82 8.31 -11.69
N VAL A 167 -9.95 7.48 -11.12
CA VAL A 167 -9.57 7.57 -9.70
C VAL A 167 -8.73 8.83 -9.44
N GLN A 168 -7.85 9.20 -10.36
CA GLN A 168 -7.05 10.42 -10.31
C GLN A 168 -7.91 11.69 -10.44
N GLU A 169 -8.98 11.65 -11.22
CA GLU A 169 -9.94 12.75 -11.39
C GLU A 169 -10.85 12.93 -10.17
N HIS A 170 -11.27 11.82 -9.53
CA HIS A 170 -12.14 11.87 -8.35
C HIS A 170 -11.36 12.00 -7.02
N TYR A 171 -10.10 11.58 -6.99
CA TYR A 171 -9.22 11.63 -5.83
C TYR A 171 -7.83 12.12 -6.24
N PRO A 172 -7.68 13.40 -6.60
CA PRO A 172 -6.39 13.96 -7.06
C PRO A 172 -5.26 13.85 -6.02
N ALA A 173 -5.60 13.68 -4.75
CA ALA A 173 -4.64 13.45 -3.67
C ALA A 173 -4.00 12.05 -3.69
N LEU A 174 -4.59 11.08 -4.39
CA LEU A 174 -4.13 9.68 -4.40
C LEU A 174 -2.90 9.42 -5.26
N LEU A 175 -2.53 10.34 -6.14
CA LEU A 175 -1.49 10.12 -7.15
C LEU A 175 -0.60 11.36 -7.40
N GLN A 176 -0.44 12.25 -6.42
CA GLN A 176 0.57 13.32 -6.52
C GLN A 176 1.88 12.84 -5.88
N PRO A 177 2.88 12.37 -6.68
CA PRO A 177 4.22 12.11 -6.19
C PRO A 177 4.97 13.41 -5.81
N ASP A 178 4.41 14.58 -6.10
CA ASP A 178 5.14 15.86 -6.13
C ASP A 178 5.15 16.64 -4.80
N ARG A 179 4.75 16.05 -3.68
CA ARG A 179 4.91 16.68 -2.37
C ARG A 179 5.88 15.95 -1.44
N CYS A 180 6.90 15.34 -2.00
CA CYS A 180 8.12 15.10 -1.25
C CYS A 180 8.87 16.42 -1.15
N SER A 181 9.06 16.93 0.07
CA SER A 181 9.84 18.17 0.28
C SER A 181 11.22 18.02 -0.36
N PRO A 182 11.90 19.12 -0.76
CA PRO A 182 13.23 19.08 -1.35
C PRO A 182 14.26 18.30 -0.54
N GLU A 183 14.05 18.12 0.76
CA GLU A 183 14.93 17.40 1.68
C GLU A 183 14.87 15.87 1.50
N CYS A 184 13.78 15.31 0.97
CA CYS A 184 13.69 13.87 0.67
C CYS A 184 14.52 13.45 -0.54
N ARG A 185 14.92 14.37 -1.42
CA ARG A 185 15.71 14.06 -2.63
C ARG A 185 17.17 13.74 -2.35
N ASN A 186 17.72 14.08 -1.18
CA ASN A 186 19.15 14.01 -0.90
C ASN A 186 19.59 12.84 0.00
N ARG A 187 18.70 11.98 0.45
CA ARG A 187 19.11 10.77 1.17
C ARG A 187 19.29 9.58 0.23
N ARG A 188 20.34 9.62 -0.59
CA ARG A 188 20.94 8.39 -1.09
C ARG A 188 21.60 7.69 0.09
N ILE A 189 21.08 6.54 0.43
CA ILE A 189 21.73 5.62 1.38
C ILE A 189 22.98 5.11 0.67
N ALA A 190 24.13 5.42 1.27
CA ALA A 190 25.40 4.80 0.95
C ALA A 190 25.41 3.35 1.42
#